data_1db58b0990fcab1da877f6345ca34404
#
_entry.id   1db58b0990fcab1da877f6345ca34404
#
_cell.length_a   1.000
_cell.length_b   1.000
_cell.length_c   1.000
_cell.angle_alpha   90.00
_cell.angle_beta   90.00
_cell.angle_gamma   90.00
#
_symmetry.space_group_name_H-M   'P 1'
#
loop_
_entity.id
_entity.type
_entity.pdbx_description
1 polymer ?
#
loop_
_entity_poly.entity_id
_entity_poly.type
_entity_poly.pdbx_seq_one_letter_code
_entity_poly.pdbx_strand_id
1 'polypeptide(L)'
;MRLIIYTGKGGTGKTVTSCATAIGLAEIGYRTLLISADPAHTISDALCIDIGHNTKTISSNLDAIEIDPLFEISKDYVDIISSISSSFIGKGVDSSIAYEIAMLPGMTQLFSLIKIEEVIRKNNYEKIVLDMPASGEALKFLYFPKLMGSIGRHMTGLTNLFSGFAKMFQPMSSYSAYLDSFITQTDILRRLDNLFNIISNQTITSLRLVANLNDFSVKNAKRALMSANLFGINVDLVIINKIDVMDEGKRILLEKIKLNFFPLPCRQAVRMKEELQGIEMLRQHNYNIFKTEDPSNIFFNEKVYSIEENKDSITLRFKIPFANNSQMDIQKKSDELIITLEHDRGILANTVTLPFAAITMKIVSSKIVNDQLVVILKQ
;
A
#
# COMPACT_ATOMS: atom_id res chain seq x y z
N MET A 1 -12.58 -11.62 -6.94
CA MET A 1 -12.42 -10.39 -6.15
C MET A 1 -11.44 -9.44 -6.86
N ARG A 2 -11.68 -8.13 -6.80
CA ARG A 2 -10.81 -7.08 -7.36
C ARG A 2 -10.53 -6.03 -6.28
N LEU A 3 -9.26 -5.68 -6.05
CA LEU A 3 -8.84 -4.66 -5.09
C LEU A 3 -8.31 -3.43 -5.85
N ILE A 4 -8.90 -2.27 -5.58
CA ILE A 4 -8.54 -0.99 -6.20
C ILE A 4 -8.09 -0.05 -5.08
N ILE A 5 -6.84 0.36 -5.10
CA ILE A 5 -6.22 1.17 -4.06
C ILE A 5 -6.03 2.58 -4.59
N TYR A 6 -6.46 3.58 -3.84
CA TYR A 6 -6.27 4.99 -4.17
C TYR A 6 -5.26 5.64 -3.25
N THR A 7 -4.31 6.36 -3.83
CA THR A 7 -3.39 7.22 -3.10
C THR A 7 -3.02 8.45 -3.90
N GLY A 8 -2.39 9.40 -3.27
CA GLY A 8 -1.95 10.67 -3.87
C GLY A 8 -1.58 11.64 -2.76
N LYS A 9 -1.05 12.81 -3.12
CA LYS A 9 -0.72 13.86 -2.16
C LYS A 9 -1.97 14.33 -1.40
N GLY A 10 -1.78 14.80 -0.16
CA GLY A 10 -2.87 15.44 0.60
C GLY A 10 -3.58 16.55 -0.21
N GLY A 11 -4.90 16.57 -0.17
CA GLY A 11 -5.72 17.54 -0.87
C GLY A 11 -5.94 17.30 -2.37
N THR A 12 -5.49 16.17 -2.93
CA THR A 12 -5.73 15.85 -4.36
C THR A 12 -7.12 15.30 -4.65
N GLY A 13 -7.90 14.93 -3.63
CA GLY A 13 -9.23 14.35 -3.78
C GLY A 13 -9.24 12.83 -3.89
N LYS A 14 -8.28 12.15 -3.24
CA LYS A 14 -8.23 10.68 -3.14
C LYS A 14 -9.56 10.12 -2.64
N THR A 15 -9.99 10.57 -1.47
CA THR A 15 -11.18 10.10 -0.77
C THR A 15 -12.45 10.27 -1.59
N VAL A 16 -12.67 11.43 -2.19
CA VAL A 16 -13.84 11.62 -3.06
C VAL A 16 -13.77 10.75 -4.32
N THR A 17 -12.58 10.47 -4.84
CA THR A 17 -12.38 9.59 -5.99
C THR A 17 -12.58 8.13 -5.66
N SER A 18 -12.11 7.66 -4.49
CA SER A 18 -12.34 6.30 -4.00
C SER A 18 -13.82 6.06 -3.69
N CYS A 19 -14.48 6.98 -2.99
CA CYS A 19 -15.93 6.95 -2.75
C CYS A 19 -16.73 6.90 -4.05
N ALA A 20 -16.42 7.80 -4.99
CA ALA A 20 -17.06 7.84 -6.31
C ALA A 20 -16.92 6.52 -7.06
N THR A 21 -15.72 5.92 -7.04
CA THR A 21 -15.47 4.62 -7.67
C THR A 21 -16.28 3.51 -7.03
N ALA A 22 -16.35 3.47 -5.69
CA ALA A 22 -17.12 2.47 -4.96
C ALA A 22 -18.63 2.56 -5.27
N ILE A 23 -19.17 3.78 -5.36
CA ILE A 23 -20.55 4.03 -5.77
C ILE A 23 -20.78 3.52 -7.20
N GLY A 24 -19.91 3.90 -8.15
CA GLY A 24 -20.05 3.46 -9.54
C GLY A 24 -20.01 1.94 -9.71
N LEU A 25 -19.16 1.23 -8.93
CA LEU A 25 -19.10 -0.23 -8.93
C LEU A 25 -20.37 -0.87 -8.37
N ALA A 26 -20.91 -0.32 -7.29
CA ALA A 26 -22.16 -0.80 -6.69
C ALA A 26 -23.35 -0.60 -7.63
N GLU A 27 -23.38 0.49 -8.41
CA GLU A 27 -24.44 0.78 -9.40
C GLU A 27 -24.38 -0.15 -10.62
N ILE A 28 -23.20 -0.62 -10.99
CA ILE A 28 -23.04 -1.68 -12.01
C ILE A 28 -23.61 -3.01 -11.50
N GLY A 29 -23.77 -3.17 -10.18
CA GLY A 29 -24.33 -4.36 -9.54
C GLY A 29 -23.33 -5.21 -8.75
N TYR A 30 -22.06 -4.81 -8.66
CA TYR A 30 -21.05 -5.52 -7.88
C TYR A 30 -21.24 -5.32 -6.38
N ARG A 31 -21.18 -6.41 -5.61
CA ARG A 31 -21.05 -6.30 -4.15
C ARG A 31 -19.71 -5.65 -3.81
N THR A 32 -19.77 -4.39 -3.40
CA THR A 32 -18.61 -3.51 -3.23
C THR A 32 -18.40 -3.15 -1.76
N LEU A 33 -17.17 -3.17 -1.32
CA LEU A 33 -16.77 -2.61 -0.03
C LEU A 33 -15.82 -1.43 -0.23
N LEU A 34 -16.13 -0.32 0.42
CA LEU A 34 -15.25 0.83 0.55
C LEU A 34 -14.56 0.79 1.92
N ILE A 35 -13.24 0.79 1.91
CA ILE A 35 -12.43 0.81 3.13
C ILE A 35 -11.64 2.11 3.19
N SER A 36 -11.72 2.84 4.30
CA SER A 36 -10.76 3.89 4.62
C SER A 36 -9.69 3.36 5.58
N ALA A 37 -8.43 3.50 5.17
CA ALA A 37 -7.25 3.32 6.01
C ALA A 37 -6.54 4.66 6.28
N ASP A 38 -7.18 5.80 5.94
CA ASP A 38 -6.69 7.14 6.27
C ASP A 38 -7.15 7.48 7.69
N PRO A 39 -6.24 7.80 8.63
CA PRO A 39 -6.60 8.17 10.00
C PRO A 39 -7.52 9.39 10.12
N ALA A 40 -7.66 10.17 9.05
CA ALA A 40 -8.53 11.34 9.03
C ALA A 40 -10.04 10.98 8.93
N HIS A 41 -10.40 9.72 8.71
CA HIS A 41 -11.79 9.21 8.65
C HIS A 41 -12.70 10.04 7.74
N THR A 42 -12.23 10.37 6.54
CA THR A 42 -12.86 11.35 5.63
C THR A 42 -13.91 10.76 4.68
N ILE A 43 -14.14 9.42 4.70
CA ILE A 43 -15.18 8.83 3.85
C ILE A 43 -16.58 9.10 4.41
N SER A 44 -16.76 9.20 5.72
CA SER A 44 -18.00 9.66 6.37
C SER A 44 -18.39 11.04 5.89
N ASP A 45 -17.44 11.99 5.85
CA ASP A 45 -17.68 13.34 5.35
C ASP A 45 -18.04 13.35 3.86
N ALA A 46 -17.28 12.59 3.03
CA ALA A 46 -17.51 12.53 1.60
C ALA A 46 -18.88 11.92 1.25
N LEU A 47 -19.34 10.92 2.00
CA LEU A 47 -20.62 10.27 1.79
C LEU A 47 -21.79 10.99 2.48
N CYS A 48 -21.52 11.93 3.39
CA CYS A 48 -22.50 12.55 4.31
C CYS A 48 -23.24 11.48 5.16
N ILE A 49 -22.55 10.43 5.54
CA ILE A 49 -23.08 9.30 6.32
C ILE A 49 -22.06 8.95 7.37
N ASP A 50 -22.43 8.97 8.64
CA ASP A 50 -21.58 8.48 9.72
C ASP A 50 -21.37 6.97 9.57
N ILE A 51 -20.15 6.52 9.25
CA ILE A 51 -19.83 5.12 8.95
C ILE A 51 -19.35 4.40 10.21
N GLY A 52 -18.30 4.91 10.84
CA GLY A 52 -17.70 4.30 12.03
C GLY A 52 -16.86 3.05 11.73
N HIS A 53 -16.49 2.35 12.82
CA HIS A 53 -15.48 1.27 12.80
C HIS A 53 -16.05 -0.13 12.46
N ASN A 54 -17.36 -0.27 12.33
CA ASN A 54 -18.01 -1.50 11.88
C ASN A 54 -18.50 -1.32 10.45
N THR A 55 -18.49 -2.41 9.68
CA THR A 55 -19.04 -2.39 8.32
C THR A 55 -20.50 -1.92 8.34
N LYS A 56 -20.79 -0.86 7.60
CA LYS A 56 -22.11 -0.25 7.46
C LYS A 56 -22.58 -0.29 6.02
N THR A 57 -23.83 -0.69 5.81
CA THR A 57 -24.47 -0.68 4.49
C THR A 57 -24.85 0.77 4.11
N ILE A 58 -24.35 1.20 2.97
CA ILE A 58 -24.61 2.53 2.39
C ILE A 58 -25.72 2.46 1.35
N SER A 59 -25.72 1.40 0.53
CA SER A 59 -26.76 1.11 -0.45
C SER A 59 -26.84 -0.40 -0.70
N SER A 60 -27.74 -0.87 -1.57
CA SER A 60 -27.98 -2.30 -1.80
C SER A 60 -26.75 -3.14 -2.11
N ASN A 61 -25.75 -2.55 -2.75
CA ASN A 61 -24.51 -3.26 -3.15
C ASN A 61 -23.24 -2.57 -2.61
N LEU A 62 -23.36 -1.59 -1.72
CA LEU A 62 -22.25 -0.83 -1.16
C LEU A 62 -22.25 -0.87 0.35
N ASP A 63 -21.22 -1.48 0.90
CA ASP A 63 -20.87 -1.36 2.31
C ASP A 63 -19.60 -0.49 2.46
N ALA A 64 -19.44 0.15 3.62
CA ALA A 64 -18.26 0.94 3.94
C ALA A 64 -17.80 0.69 5.37
N ILE A 65 -16.50 0.92 5.61
CA ILE A 65 -15.85 0.83 6.93
C ILE A 65 -14.70 1.83 7.02
N GLU A 66 -14.57 2.49 8.16
CA GLU A 66 -13.40 3.29 8.54
C GLU A 66 -12.57 2.51 9.56
N ILE A 67 -11.35 2.15 9.19
CA ILE A 67 -10.47 1.38 10.07
C ILE A 67 -9.81 2.34 11.05
N ASP A 68 -10.15 2.19 12.34
CA ASP A 68 -9.43 2.82 13.44
C ASP A 68 -8.55 1.78 14.13
N PRO A 69 -7.23 1.89 14.02
CA PRO A 69 -6.32 0.94 14.64
C PRO A 69 -6.49 0.82 16.16
N LEU A 70 -6.80 1.92 16.84
CA LEU A 70 -6.98 1.92 18.29
C LEU A 70 -8.26 1.19 18.71
N PHE A 71 -9.33 1.36 17.95
CA PHE A 71 -10.57 0.61 18.15
C PHE A 71 -10.36 -0.89 17.92
N GLU A 72 -9.70 -1.29 16.86
CA GLU A 72 -9.40 -2.69 16.57
C GLU A 72 -8.55 -3.32 17.67
N ILE A 73 -7.54 -2.60 18.16
CA ILE A 73 -6.70 -3.03 19.26
C ILE A 73 -7.55 -3.28 20.52
N SER A 74 -8.45 -2.35 20.85
CA SER A 74 -9.26 -2.46 22.07
C SER A 74 -10.27 -3.61 22.04
N LYS A 75 -10.71 -4.02 20.86
CA LYS A 75 -11.75 -5.02 20.66
C LYS A 75 -11.20 -6.44 20.45
N ASP A 76 -10.34 -6.60 19.47
CA ASP A 76 -10.00 -7.91 18.92
C ASP A 76 -8.52 -8.31 19.18
N TYR A 77 -7.66 -7.35 19.59
CA TYR A 77 -6.21 -7.59 19.69
C TYR A 77 -5.63 -7.32 21.08
N VAL A 78 -6.48 -7.11 22.09
CA VAL A 78 -6.02 -6.95 23.50
C VAL A 78 -5.20 -8.16 23.95
N ASP A 79 -5.63 -9.37 23.59
CA ASP A 79 -4.91 -10.61 23.94
C ASP A 79 -3.55 -10.70 23.24
N ILE A 80 -3.46 -10.25 21.99
CA ILE A 80 -2.20 -10.19 21.25
C ILE A 80 -1.25 -9.19 21.89
N ILE A 81 -1.74 -8.01 22.24
CA ILE A 81 -0.93 -6.97 22.87
C ILE A 81 -0.55 -7.39 24.29
N SER A 82 -1.45 -7.99 25.06
CA SER A 82 -1.16 -8.50 26.39
C SER A 82 -0.13 -9.64 26.33
N SER A 83 -0.21 -10.49 25.31
CA SER A 83 0.77 -11.56 25.04
C SER A 83 2.14 -10.99 24.65
N ILE A 84 2.16 -9.98 23.77
CA ILE A 84 3.36 -9.22 23.42
C ILE A 84 3.92 -8.51 24.67
N SER A 85 3.08 -7.79 25.41
CA SER A 85 3.47 -7.02 26.61
C SER A 85 3.98 -7.92 27.73
N SER A 86 3.34 -9.08 27.97
CA SER A 86 3.79 -10.05 28.99
C SER A 86 5.15 -10.65 28.67
N SER A 87 5.49 -10.73 27.39
CA SER A 87 6.82 -11.16 26.93
C SER A 87 7.89 -10.09 27.19
N PHE A 88 7.51 -8.82 27.33
CA PHE A 88 8.44 -7.70 27.56
C PHE A 88 8.59 -7.33 29.05
N ILE A 89 7.49 -7.35 29.81
CA ILE A 89 7.42 -6.69 31.12
C ILE A 89 7.17 -7.71 32.26
N GLY A 90 6.84 -8.97 31.91
CA GLY A 90 6.46 -9.98 32.90
C GLY A 90 4.94 -10.00 33.18
N LYS A 91 4.51 -10.96 34.04
CA LYS A 91 3.10 -11.11 34.39
C LYS A 91 2.58 -9.89 35.16
N GLY A 92 1.51 -9.27 34.68
CA GLY A 92 0.80 -8.18 35.37
C GLY A 92 0.83 -6.84 34.64
N VAL A 93 0.94 -6.86 33.30
CA VAL A 93 0.86 -5.64 32.48
C VAL A 93 -0.55 -5.06 32.59
N ASP A 94 -0.65 -3.84 33.08
CA ASP A 94 -1.88 -3.05 33.09
C ASP A 94 -2.34 -2.74 31.65
N SER A 95 -3.65 -2.68 31.43
CA SER A 95 -4.24 -2.33 30.13
C SER A 95 -3.73 -1.00 29.56
N SER A 96 -3.31 -0.06 30.43
CA SER A 96 -2.70 1.21 30.01
C SER A 96 -1.41 1.03 29.20
N ILE A 97 -0.55 0.09 29.61
CA ILE A 97 0.72 -0.18 28.90
C ILE A 97 0.46 -0.83 27.53
N ALA A 98 -0.58 -1.67 27.41
CA ALA A 98 -0.99 -2.25 26.14
C ALA A 98 -1.36 -1.14 25.12
N TYR A 99 -2.07 -0.10 25.56
CA TYR A 99 -2.38 1.05 24.72
C TYR A 99 -1.14 1.86 24.34
N GLU A 100 -0.20 2.06 25.26
CA GLU A 100 1.06 2.75 24.95
C GLU A 100 1.88 2.01 23.88
N ILE A 101 1.97 0.67 23.98
CA ILE A 101 2.62 -0.15 22.95
C ILE A 101 1.88 -0.05 21.61
N ALA A 102 0.56 -0.03 21.64
CA ALA A 102 -0.27 0.12 20.45
C ALA A 102 -0.04 1.46 19.73
N MET A 103 0.34 2.50 20.47
CA MET A 103 0.67 3.84 19.93
C MET A 103 2.08 3.93 19.35
N LEU A 104 2.91 2.90 19.51
CA LEU A 104 4.25 2.91 18.90
C LEU A 104 4.18 3.00 17.36
N PRO A 105 5.08 3.75 16.73
CA PRO A 105 5.16 3.83 15.28
C PRO A 105 5.23 2.45 14.63
N GLY A 106 4.36 2.19 13.67
CA GLY A 106 4.24 0.92 12.98
C GLY A 106 3.22 -0.07 13.55
N MET A 107 2.84 0.03 14.83
CA MET A 107 1.80 -0.84 15.42
C MET A 107 0.42 -0.52 14.88
N THR A 108 0.07 0.76 14.80
CA THR A 108 -1.19 1.21 14.19
C THR A 108 -1.31 0.75 12.72
N GLN A 109 -0.22 0.82 11.96
CA GLN A 109 -0.17 0.30 10.59
C GLN A 109 -0.35 -1.21 10.53
N LEU A 110 0.28 -1.95 11.44
CA LEU A 110 0.16 -3.40 11.54
C LEU A 110 -1.31 -3.83 11.76
N PHE A 111 -1.99 -3.23 12.73
CA PHE A 111 -3.38 -3.60 13.03
C PHE A 111 -4.35 -3.20 11.92
N SER A 112 -4.16 -2.05 11.28
CA SER A 112 -4.92 -1.70 10.09
C SER A 112 -4.74 -2.71 8.95
N LEU A 113 -3.52 -3.18 8.70
CA LEU A 113 -3.25 -4.19 7.68
C LEU A 113 -3.87 -5.55 8.00
N ILE A 114 -3.81 -5.97 9.26
CA ILE A 114 -4.44 -7.20 9.73
C ILE A 114 -5.97 -7.12 9.54
N LYS A 115 -6.57 -5.95 9.82
CA LYS A 115 -8.01 -5.74 9.60
C LYS A 115 -8.37 -5.76 8.13
N ILE A 116 -7.59 -5.12 7.27
CA ILE A 116 -7.76 -5.18 5.82
C ILE A 116 -7.69 -6.64 5.33
N GLU A 117 -6.68 -7.41 5.78
CA GLU A 117 -6.57 -8.84 5.43
C GLU A 117 -7.78 -9.64 5.88
N GLU A 118 -8.25 -9.43 7.11
CA GLU A 118 -9.43 -10.10 7.64
C GLU A 118 -10.66 -9.86 6.77
N VAL A 119 -10.92 -8.61 6.42
CA VAL A 119 -12.05 -8.21 5.57
C VAL A 119 -11.94 -8.84 4.18
N ILE A 120 -10.76 -8.82 3.57
CA ILE A 120 -10.49 -9.45 2.27
C ILE A 120 -10.69 -10.97 2.36
N ARG A 121 -10.20 -11.61 3.40
CA ARG A 121 -10.27 -13.06 3.60
C ARG A 121 -11.70 -13.56 3.82
N LYS A 122 -12.57 -12.77 4.44
CA LYS A 122 -14.00 -13.11 4.58
C LYS A 122 -14.71 -13.26 3.22
N ASN A 123 -14.13 -12.73 2.15
CA ASN A 123 -14.50 -12.91 0.74
C ASN A 123 -16.00 -12.70 0.42
N ASN A 124 -16.61 -11.74 1.11
CA ASN A 124 -18.01 -11.40 0.91
C ASN A 124 -18.24 -10.40 -0.23
N TYR A 125 -17.15 -9.81 -0.79
CA TYR A 125 -17.20 -8.74 -1.78
C TYR A 125 -16.52 -9.12 -3.09
N GLU A 126 -17.12 -8.69 -4.19
CA GLU A 126 -16.55 -8.85 -5.54
C GLU A 126 -15.51 -7.77 -5.83
N LYS A 127 -15.78 -6.57 -5.34
CA LYS A 127 -14.91 -5.39 -5.49
C LYS A 127 -14.61 -4.76 -4.14
N ILE A 128 -13.38 -4.39 -3.94
CA ILE A 128 -12.93 -3.66 -2.74
C ILE A 128 -12.21 -2.41 -3.21
N VAL A 129 -12.63 -1.26 -2.70
CA VAL A 129 -11.97 0.03 -2.93
C VAL A 129 -11.33 0.47 -1.63
N LEU A 130 -10.03 0.71 -1.67
CA LEU A 130 -9.24 1.09 -0.50
C LEU A 130 -8.75 2.53 -0.63
N ASP A 131 -9.27 3.40 0.22
CA ASP A 131 -8.79 4.78 0.39
C ASP A 131 -7.60 4.81 1.34
N MET A 132 -6.46 5.30 0.86
CA MET A 132 -5.20 5.29 1.59
C MET A 132 -4.77 6.69 1.99
N PRO A 133 -3.96 6.83 3.05
CA PRO A 133 -3.36 8.12 3.41
C PRO A 133 -2.50 8.72 2.27
N ALA A 134 -1.84 9.84 2.53
CA ALA A 134 -0.98 10.48 1.53
C ALA A 134 0.09 9.53 0.99
N SER A 135 0.44 9.67 -0.29
CA SER A 135 1.24 8.71 -1.06
C SER A 135 2.56 8.27 -0.40
N GLY A 136 3.21 9.16 0.34
CA GLY A 136 4.46 8.82 1.05
C GLY A 136 4.26 7.80 2.17
N GLU A 137 3.14 7.89 2.88
CA GLU A 137 2.76 6.96 3.96
C GLU A 137 2.08 5.72 3.40
N ALA A 138 1.19 5.89 2.42
CA ALA A 138 0.48 4.80 1.78
C ALA A 138 1.43 3.73 1.23
N LEU A 139 2.48 4.12 0.52
CA LEU A 139 3.42 3.18 -0.07
C LEU A 139 4.25 2.44 1.00
N LYS A 140 4.64 3.11 2.07
CA LYS A 140 5.28 2.45 3.24
C LYS A 140 4.33 1.45 3.88
N PHE A 141 3.07 1.84 4.05
CA PHE A 141 2.01 1.00 4.60
C PHE A 141 1.80 -0.27 3.75
N LEU A 142 1.67 -0.13 2.43
CA LEU A 142 1.49 -1.26 1.51
C LEU A 142 2.72 -2.16 1.41
N TYR A 143 3.92 -1.61 1.64
CA TYR A 143 5.18 -2.38 1.64
C TYR A 143 5.48 -3.04 2.99
N PHE A 144 4.87 -2.56 4.07
CA PHE A 144 5.12 -3.06 5.44
C PHE A 144 4.94 -4.58 5.59
N PRO A 145 3.92 -5.24 5.00
CA PRO A 145 3.77 -6.69 5.08
C PRO A 145 4.98 -7.44 4.54
N LYS A 146 5.54 -7.00 3.39
CA LYS A 146 6.75 -7.61 2.81
C LYS A 146 7.95 -7.44 3.73
N LEU A 147 8.12 -6.25 4.31
CA LEU A 147 9.21 -5.97 5.23
C LEU A 147 9.14 -6.91 6.45
N MET A 148 7.96 -7.07 7.03
CA MET A 148 7.73 -7.95 8.18
C MET A 148 7.98 -9.43 7.83
N GLY A 149 7.53 -9.90 6.67
CA GLY A 149 7.77 -11.26 6.19
C GLY A 149 9.27 -11.54 5.95
N SER A 150 10.02 -10.58 5.40
CA SER A 150 11.48 -10.70 5.24
C SER A 150 12.19 -10.79 6.59
N ILE A 151 11.86 -9.91 7.52
CA ILE A 151 12.42 -9.94 8.87
C ILE A 151 12.11 -11.28 9.56
N GLY A 152 10.87 -11.79 9.44
CA GLY A 152 10.45 -13.07 10.03
C GLY A 152 11.24 -14.28 9.50
N ARG A 153 11.64 -14.29 8.22
CA ARG A 153 12.46 -15.36 7.63
C ARG A 153 13.91 -15.41 8.16
N HIS A 154 14.49 -14.25 8.44
CA HIS A 154 15.88 -14.14 8.92
C HIS A 154 16.03 -14.30 10.42
N MET A 155 14.94 -14.14 11.15
CA MET A 155 14.94 -14.27 12.60
C MET A 155 14.22 -15.56 12.97
N THR A 156 14.94 -16.52 13.50
CA THR A 156 14.40 -17.74 14.11
C THR A 156 13.54 -17.34 15.33
N GLY A 157 12.33 -16.88 15.06
CA GLY A 157 11.36 -16.42 16.02
C GLY A 157 11.29 -14.88 16.12
N LEU A 158 10.09 -14.36 16.08
CA LEU A 158 9.73 -12.95 16.33
C LEU A 158 10.23 -12.45 17.70
N THR A 159 10.56 -13.38 18.62
CA THR A 159 11.26 -13.10 19.86
C THR A 159 12.51 -12.23 19.67
N ASN A 160 13.18 -12.33 18.51
CA ASN A 160 14.37 -11.53 18.23
C ASN A 160 14.07 -10.14 17.63
N LEU A 161 12.96 -9.96 16.93
CA LEU A 161 12.50 -8.63 16.49
C LEU A 161 12.12 -7.76 17.67
N PHE A 162 11.39 -8.36 18.59
CA PHE A 162 10.99 -7.71 19.83
C PHE A 162 12.11 -7.77 20.88
N SER A 163 13.04 -8.75 20.83
CA SER A 163 14.18 -8.80 21.76
C SER A 163 15.19 -7.67 21.57
N GLY A 164 15.26 -7.06 20.38
CA GLY A 164 15.98 -5.80 20.20
C GLY A 164 15.38 -4.67 21.03
N PHE A 165 14.06 -4.60 21.09
CA PHE A 165 13.32 -3.73 22.00
C PHE A 165 13.31 -4.30 23.43
N ALA A 166 13.15 -5.63 23.61
CA ALA A 166 13.10 -6.28 24.92
C ALA A 166 14.42 -6.27 25.70
N LYS A 167 15.57 -6.31 25.02
CA LYS A 167 16.87 -6.11 25.67
C LYS A 167 17.01 -4.75 26.33
N MET A 168 16.16 -3.81 25.96
CA MET A 168 16.04 -2.51 26.59
C MET A 168 15.28 -2.55 27.93
N PHE A 169 14.51 -3.65 28.19
CA PHE A 169 13.53 -3.74 29.29
C PHE A 169 13.47 -5.13 29.96
N GLN A 170 14.57 -5.81 30.32
CA GLN A 170 14.54 -7.14 31.00
C GLN A 170 13.92 -7.10 32.42
N PRO A 171 13.30 -8.20 32.96
CA PRO A 171 13.75 -9.58 33.06
C PRO A 171 12.67 -10.71 32.92
N MET A 172 13.19 -11.90 32.69
CA MET A 172 12.75 -13.31 32.66
C MET A 172 11.49 -13.75 33.44
N SER A 173 10.54 -14.51 32.79
CA SER A 173 10.02 -15.82 33.22
C SER A 173 8.82 -16.33 32.38
N SER A 174 8.80 -17.65 32.14
CA SER A 174 7.70 -18.61 31.90
C SER A 174 7.45 -19.17 30.50
N TYR A 175 7.66 -20.49 30.36
CA TYR A 175 7.66 -21.30 29.14
C TYR A 175 6.29 -21.46 28.43
N SER A 176 5.15 -21.36 29.15
CA SER A 176 3.82 -21.52 28.57
C SER A 176 3.34 -20.27 27.80
N ALA A 177 3.66 -19.08 28.26
CA ALA A 177 3.38 -17.84 27.56
C ALA A 177 4.19 -17.72 26.23
N TYR A 178 5.30 -18.45 26.12
CA TYR A 178 6.14 -18.51 24.94
C TYR A 178 5.47 -19.24 23.75
N LEU A 179 4.75 -20.33 24.01
CA LEU A 179 4.10 -21.13 22.97
C LEU A 179 2.88 -20.39 22.39
N ASP A 180 2.05 -19.79 23.24
CA ASP A 180 0.88 -19.03 22.80
C ASP A 180 1.30 -17.76 22.02
N SER A 181 2.35 -17.07 22.47
CA SER A 181 2.90 -15.92 21.75
C SER A 181 3.51 -16.33 20.40
N PHE A 182 4.14 -17.50 20.31
CA PHE A 182 4.73 -18.00 19.05
C PHE A 182 3.69 -18.34 17.99
N ILE A 183 2.58 -19.00 18.38
CA ILE A 183 1.47 -19.33 17.49
C ILE A 183 0.82 -18.05 16.96
N THR A 184 0.52 -17.11 17.82
CA THR A 184 -0.08 -15.79 17.46
C THR A 184 0.83 -15.02 16.51
N GLN A 185 2.13 -15.01 16.77
CA GLN A 185 3.12 -14.31 15.94
C GLN A 185 3.23 -14.93 14.54
N THR A 186 3.21 -16.27 14.44
CA THR A 186 3.26 -16.99 13.17
C THR A 186 2.00 -16.73 12.35
N ASP A 187 0.83 -16.62 12.99
CA ASP A 187 -0.42 -16.29 12.29
C ASP A 187 -0.41 -14.86 11.73
N ILE A 188 0.06 -13.89 12.50
CA ILE A 188 0.21 -12.50 12.03
C ILE A 188 1.11 -12.43 10.81
N LEU A 189 2.29 -13.05 10.85
CA LEU A 189 3.20 -13.05 9.69
C LEU A 189 2.58 -13.70 8.47
N ARG A 190 1.91 -14.83 8.62
CA ARG A 190 1.20 -15.50 7.54
C ARG A 190 0.11 -14.62 6.94
N ARG A 191 -0.66 -13.91 7.76
CA ARG A 191 -1.69 -12.96 7.31
C ARG A 191 -1.09 -11.79 6.55
N LEU A 192 0.03 -11.25 6.99
CA LEU A 192 0.75 -10.18 6.29
C LEU A 192 1.33 -10.66 4.96
N ASP A 193 1.91 -11.86 4.91
CA ASP A 193 2.41 -12.46 3.66
C ASP A 193 1.25 -12.68 2.66
N ASN A 194 0.11 -13.18 3.12
CA ASN A 194 -1.10 -13.32 2.29
C ASN A 194 -1.56 -11.97 1.73
N LEU A 195 -1.62 -10.95 2.58
CA LEU A 195 -2.01 -9.60 2.16
C LEU A 195 -1.02 -9.04 1.12
N PHE A 196 0.29 -9.20 1.33
CA PHE A 196 1.29 -8.76 0.37
C PHE A 196 1.16 -9.48 -0.98
N ASN A 197 0.88 -10.78 -0.98
CA ASN A 197 0.64 -11.55 -2.20
C ASN A 197 -0.59 -11.04 -2.96
N ILE A 198 -1.65 -10.61 -2.26
CA ILE A 198 -2.82 -9.99 -2.88
C ILE A 198 -2.46 -8.62 -3.45
N ILE A 199 -1.79 -7.76 -2.68
CA ILE A 199 -1.40 -6.41 -3.10
C ILE A 199 -0.47 -6.43 -4.31
N SER A 200 0.48 -7.35 -4.36
CA SER A 200 1.45 -7.48 -5.46
C SER A 200 0.90 -8.23 -6.69
N ASN A 201 -0.26 -8.86 -6.57
CA ASN A 201 -0.88 -9.57 -7.70
C ASN A 201 -1.59 -8.60 -8.66
N GLN A 202 -0.96 -8.35 -9.79
CA GLN A 202 -1.43 -7.41 -10.82
C GLN A 202 -2.78 -7.77 -11.46
N THR A 203 -3.23 -9.03 -11.35
CA THR A 203 -4.54 -9.46 -11.85
C THR A 203 -5.67 -9.19 -10.85
N ILE A 204 -5.31 -9.01 -9.57
CA ILE A 204 -6.26 -8.75 -8.48
C ILE A 204 -6.22 -7.28 -8.08
N THR A 205 -5.04 -6.69 -7.97
CA THR A 205 -4.84 -5.37 -7.37
C THR A 205 -4.33 -4.36 -8.37
N SER A 206 -4.88 -3.16 -8.30
CA SER A 206 -4.36 -1.95 -8.95
C SER A 206 -4.21 -0.83 -7.95
N LEU A 207 -3.08 -0.14 -8.02
CA LEU A 207 -2.87 1.15 -7.37
C LEU A 207 -3.18 2.28 -8.34
N ARG A 208 -3.95 3.28 -7.90
CA ARG A 208 -4.32 4.46 -8.68
C ARG A 208 -3.80 5.73 -8.02
N LEU A 209 -3.16 6.56 -8.79
CA LEU A 209 -2.56 7.80 -8.31
C LEU A 209 -3.49 8.98 -8.63
N VAL A 210 -3.84 9.76 -7.61
CA VAL A 210 -4.63 10.98 -7.77
C VAL A 210 -3.73 12.19 -7.62
N ALA A 211 -3.70 13.06 -8.62
CA ALA A 211 -2.89 14.26 -8.67
C ALA A 211 -3.71 15.47 -9.14
N ASN A 212 -3.31 16.67 -8.77
CA ASN A 212 -3.87 17.92 -9.33
C ASN A 212 -3.03 18.38 -10.52
N LEU A 213 -3.61 19.19 -11.38
CA LEU A 213 -2.96 19.79 -12.54
C LEU A 213 -1.97 20.90 -12.11
N ASN A 214 -0.91 20.52 -11.39
CA ASN A 214 0.20 21.41 -11.04
C ASN A 214 1.50 20.61 -10.86
N ASP A 215 2.64 21.25 -11.09
CA ASP A 215 3.96 20.61 -11.07
C ASP A 215 4.28 19.89 -9.76
N PHE A 216 3.88 20.47 -8.62
CA PHE A 216 4.16 19.88 -7.32
C PHE A 216 3.43 18.55 -7.09
N SER A 217 2.15 18.50 -7.47
CA SER A 217 1.35 17.27 -7.36
C SER A 217 1.83 16.20 -8.34
N VAL A 218 2.19 16.60 -9.57
CA VAL A 218 2.72 15.70 -10.60
C VAL A 218 4.08 15.13 -10.20
N LYS A 219 5.00 15.95 -9.67
CA LYS A 219 6.28 15.46 -9.13
C LYS A 219 6.08 14.45 -8.00
N ASN A 220 5.05 14.65 -7.17
CA ASN A 220 4.71 13.69 -6.12
C ASN A 220 4.18 12.38 -6.71
N ALA A 221 3.29 12.44 -7.71
CA ALA A 221 2.78 11.26 -8.41
C ALA A 221 3.89 10.46 -9.11
N LYS A 222 4.88 11.13 -9.74
CA LYS A 222 6.05 10.48 -10.33
C LYS A 222 6.87 9.70 -9.29
N ARG A 223 7.11 10.30 -8.13
CA ARG A 223 7.81 9.61 -7.02
C ARG A 223 6.99 8.42 -6.50
N ALA A 224 5.67 8.59 -6.37
CA ALA A 224 4.80 7.51 -5.95
C ALA A 224 4.81 6.34 -6.96
N LEU A 225 4.82 6.64 -8.27
CA LEU A 225 4.93 5.61 -9.31
C LEU A 225 6.28 4.86 -9.21
N MET A 226 7.38 5.59 -9.10
CA MET A 226 8.71 4.98 -8.94
C MET A 226 8.79 4.09 -7.71
N SER A 227 8.28 4.55 -6.57
CA SER A 227 8.25 3.77 -5.32
C SER A 227 7.36 2.54 -5.42
N ALA A 228 6.16 2.68 -6.00
CA ALA A 228 5.23 1.57 -6.19
C ALA A 228 5.87 0.47 -7.06
N ASN A 229 6.46 0.86 -8.18
CA ASN A 229 7.15 -0.08 -9.07
C ASN A 229 8.33 -0.76 -8.39
N LEU A 230 9.14 -0.01 -7.63
CA LEU A 230 10.25 -0.58 -6.85
C LEU A 230 9.75 -1.61 -5.84
N PHE A 231 8.60 -1.37 -5.22
CA PHE A 231 7.98 -2.30 -4.27
C PHE A 231 7.22 -3.46 -4.92
N GLY A 232 7.14 -3.49 -6.26
CA GLY A 232 6.44 -4.53 -7.00
C GLY A 232 4.93 -4.35 -7.06
N ILE A 233 4.43 -3.13 -6.81
CA ILE A 233 3.01 -2.79 -6.81
C ILE A 233 2.67 -2.14 -8.16
N ASN A 234 1.68 -2.70 -8.87
CA ASN A 234 1.27 -2.20 -10.18
C ASN A 234 0.39 -0.94 -10.05
N VAL A 235 0.82 0.14 -10.71
CA VAL A 235 -0.02 1.32 -10.91
C VAL A 235 -0.71 1.20 -12.27
N ASP A 236 -2.05 1.21 -12.30
CA ASP A 236 -2.81 1.03 -13.53
C ASP A 236 -3.40 2.33 -14.10
N LEU A 237 -3.43 3.40 -13.31
CA LEU A 237 -4.07 4.66 -13.72
C LEU A 237 -3.53 5.86 -12.93
N VAL A 238 -3.37 6.99 -13.62
CA VAL A 238 -3.22 8.32 -13.01
C VAL A 238 -4.48 9.13 -13.26
N ILE A 239 -5.04 9.75 -12.22
CA ILE A 239 -6.20 10.64 -12.32
C ILE A 239 -5.75 12.06 -12.02
N ILE A 240 -5.83 12.94 -13.03
CA ILE A 240 -5.61 14.37 -12.88
C ILE A 240 -6.93 15.00 -12.48
N ASN A 241 -7.03 15.33 -11.20
CA ASN A 241 -8.25 15.81 -10.57
C ASN A 241 -8.29 17.34 -10.45
N LYS A 242 -9.45 17.87 -10.15
CA LYS A 242 -9.69 19.30 -9.92
C LYS A 242 -9.27 20.18 -11.10
N ILE A 243 -9.56 19.72 -12.32
CA ILE A 243 -9.28 20.50 -13.52
C ILE A 243 -10.34 21.60 -13.64
N ASP A 244 -9.90 22.84 -13.49
CA ASP A 244 -10.72 24.04 -13.71
C ASP A 244 -10.90 24.32 -15.20
N VAL A 245 -11.47 25.47 -15.55
CA VAL A 245 -11.59 25.94 -16.93
C VAL A 245 -10.24 25.83 -17.65
N MET A 246 -10.26 25.17 -18.79
CA MET A 246 -9.09 24.91 -19.60
C MET A 246 -8.71 26.15 -20.41
N ASP A 247 -7.58 26.74 -20.08
CA ASP A 247 -6.84 27.68 -20.93
C ASP A 247 -5.74 26.94 -21.72
N GLU A 248 -5.09 27.62 -22.65
CA GLU A 248 -4.04 27.04 -23.48
C GLU A 248 -2.86 26.55 -22.65
N GLY A 249 -2.45 27.27 -21.60
CA GLY A 249 -1.35 26.85 -20.72
C GLY A 249 -1.66 25.55 -19.98
N LYS A 250 -2.90 25.39 -19.49
CA LYS A 250 -3.34 24.16 -18.84
C LYS A 250 -3.44 22.98 -19.81
N ARG A 251 -3.83 23.22 -21.06
CA ARG A 251 -3.82 22.17 -22.10
C ARG A 251 -2.41 21.67 -22.36
N ILE A 252 -1.46 22.55 -22.56
CA ILE A 252 -0.05 22.21 -22.79
C ILE A 252 0.50 21.42 -21.58
N LEU A 253 0.22 21.89 -20.36
CA LEU A 253 0.65 21.21 -19.14
C LEU A 253 0.04 19.79 -19.05
N LEU A 254 -1.25 19.65 -19.35
CA LEU A 254 -1.92 18.36 -19.29
C LEU A 254 -1.35 17.36 -20.30
N GLU A 255 -1.11 17.79 -21.55
CA GLU A 255 -0.48 16.94 -22.57
C GLU A 255 0.96 16.56 -22.17
N LYS A 256 1.73 17.49 -21.62
CA LYS A 256 3.05 17.19 -21.05
C LYS A 256 2.98 16.16 -19.92
N ILE A 257 1.97 16.23 -19.07
CA ILE A 257 1.76 15.25 -18.00
C ILE A 257 1.45 13.87 -18.59
N LYS A 258 0.53 13.78 -19.55
CA LYS A 258 0.20 12.52 -20.21
C LYS A 258 1.42 11.88 -20.87
N LEU A 259 2.22 12.66 -21.58
CA LEU A 259 3.46 12.18 -22.18
C LEU A 259 4.46 11.66 -21.13
N ASN A 260 4.57 12.34 -19.99
CA ASN A 260 5.46 11.92 -18.92
C ASN A 260 5.07 10.57 -18.28
N PHE A 261 3.78 10.26 -18.23
CA PHE A 261 3.31 8.99 -17.66
C PHE A 261 3.14 7.88 -18.70
N PHE A 262 3.21 8.22 -20.02
CA PHE A 262 3.08 7.22 -21.06
C PHE A 262 4.05 6.03 -20.84
N PRO A 263 3.60 4.77 -21.00
CA PRO A 263 2.29 4.29 -21.50
C PRO A 263 1.18 4.19 -20.46
N LEU A 264 1.43 4.55 -19.20
CA LEU A 264 0.42 4.53 -18.12
C LEU A 264 -0.70 5.55 -18.45
N PRO A 265 -1.98 5.13 -18.54
CA PRO A 265 -3.06 6.03 -18.90
C PRO A 265 -3.31 7.11 -17.85
N CYS A 266 -3.66 8.32 -18.33
CA CYS A 266 -4.04 9.45 -17.51
C CYS A 266 -5.49 9.84 -17.82
N ARG A 267 -6.36 9.82 -16.79
CA ARG A 267 -7.73 10.31 -16.86
C ARG A 267 -7.85 11.68 -16.21
N GLN A 268 -8.89 12.39 -16.60
CA GLN A 268 -9.16 13.74 -16.17
C GLN A 268 -10.46 13.78 -15.39
N ALA A 269 -10.47 14.54 -14.28
CA ALA A 269 -11.68 14.86 -13.54
C ALA A 269 -11.82 16.39 -13.41
N VAL A 270 -12.89 16.91 -13.93
CA VAL A 270 -13.20 18.34 -13.90
C VAL A 270 -13.61 18.73 -12.49
N ARG A 271 -13.19 19.91 -12.04
CA ARG A 271 -13.66 20.48 -10.77
C ARG A 271 -15.17 20.77 -10.90
N MET A 272 -15.93 20.22 -9.99
CA MET A 272 -17.35 20.52 -9.86
C MET A 272 -17.54 21.89 -9.21
N LYS A 273 -18.63 22.58 -9.53
CA LYS A 273 -18.97 23.87 -8.90
C LYS A 273 -19.40 23.68 -7.46
N GLU A 274 -20.09 22.62 -7.19
CA GLU A 274 -20.55 22.23 -5.87
C GLU A 274 -19.51 21.33 -5.18
N GLU A 275 -19.57 21.26 -3.87
CA GLU A 275 -18.72 20.39 -3.09
C GLU A 275 -19.04 18.92 -3.39
N LEU A 276 -17.99 18.08 -3.55
CA LEU A 276 -18.13 16.67 -3.85
C LEU A 276 -18.50 15.89 -2.58
N GLN A 277 -19.75 16.05 -2.15
CA GLN A 277 -20.32 15.40 -0.97
C GLN A 277 -21.66 14.73 -1.33
N GLY A 278 -21.93 13.58 -0.65
CA GLY A 278 -23.14 12.81 -0.87
C GLY A 278 -23.12 11.95 -2.14
N ILE A 279 -23.97 10.95 -2.17
CA ILE A 279 -23.97 9.86 -3.17
C ILE A 279 -24.14 10.43 -4.59
N GLU A 280 -25.04 11.39 -4.79
CA GLU A 280 -25.32 11.91 -6.12
C GLU A 280 -24.13 12.65 -6.76
N MET A 281 -23.48 13.52 -5.99
CA MET A 281 -22.31 14.27 -6.48
C MET A 281 -21.12 13.32 -6.75
N LEU A 282 -20.95 12.30 -5.91
CA LEU A 282 -19.92 11.30 -6.10
C LEU A 282 -20.19 10.40 -7.30
N ARG A 283 -21.45 10.06 -7.60
CA ARG A 283 -21.88 9.39 -8.84
C ARG A 283 -21.49 10.18 -10.07
N GLN A 284 -21.79 11.47 -10.09
CA GLN A 284 -21.40 12.36 -11.19
C GLN A 284 -19.88 12.45 -11.33
N HIS A 285 -19.15 12.46 -10.22
CA HIS A 285 -17.69 12.43 -10.24
C HIS A 285 -17.14 11.13 -10.84
N ASN A 286 -17.72 9.97 -10.48
CA ASN A 286 -17.38 8.68 -11.12
C ASN A 286 -17.60 8.74 -12.64
N TYR A 287 -18.75 9.24 -13.07
CA TYR A 287 -19.03 9.39 -14.51
C TYR A 287 -18.05 10.34 -15.19
N ASN A 288 -17.64 11.42 -14.55
CA ASN A 288 -16.64 12.34 -15.10
C ASN A 288 -15.30 11.63 -15.37
N ILE A 289 -14.89 10.69 -14.53
CA ILE A 289 -13.61 9.98 -14.64
C ILE A 289 -13.72 8.81 -15.63
N PHE A 290 -14.74 7.96 -15.48
CA PHE A 290 -14.82 6.66 -16.15
C PHE A 290 -15.82 6.63 -17.32
N LYS A 291 -16.72 7.61 -17.40
CA LYS A 291 -17.82 7.63 -18.38
C LYS A 291 -18.67 6.36 -18.26
N THR A 292 -18.73 5.55 -19.27
CA THR A 292 -19.46 4.27 -19.32
C THR A 292 -18.56 3.05 -19.11
N GLU A 293 -17.26 3.26 -18.89
CA GLU A 293 -16.34 2.15 -18.65
C GLU A 293 -16.45 1.64 -17.20
N ASP A 294 -16.33 0.34 -17.04
CA ASP A 294 -16.29 -0.29 -15.71
C ASP A 294 -15.04 0.19 -14.94
N PRO A 295 -15.23 0.87 -13.79
CA PRO A 295 -14.11 1.35 -12.98
C PRO A 295 -13.20 0.22 -12.45
N SER A 296 -13.67 -1.04 -12.43
CA SER A 296 -12.86 -2.17 -11.97
C SER A 296 -11.91 -2.75 -13.01
N ASN A 297 -11.96 -2.28 -14.26
CA ASN A 297 -11.04 -2.71 -15.30
C ASN A 297 -9.59 -2.44 -14.90
N ILE A 298 -8.68 -3.30 -15.36
CA ILE A 298 -7.25 -3.06 -15.31
C ILE A 298 -6.89 -2.20 -16.52
N PHE A 299 -6.62 -0.91 -16.28
CA PHE A 299 -6.35 0.04 -17.37
C PHE A 299 -4.92 -0.08 -17.91
N PHE A 300 -4.01 -0.60 -17.08
CA PHE A 300 -2.63 -0.83 -17.47
C PHE A 300 -2.04 -1.99 -16.66
N ASN A 301 -1.39 -2.93 -17.35
CA ASN A 301 -0.77 -4.08 -16.73
C ASN A 301 0.59 -4.34 -17.38
N GLU A 302 1.64 -3.92 -16.72
CA GLU A 302 3.01 -4.18 -17.15
C GLU A 302 3.81 -4.75 -15.98
N LYS A 303 4.65 -5.74 -16.27
CA LYS A 303 5.53 -6.30 -15.24
C LYS A 303 6.50 -5.23 -14.76
N VAL A 304 6.32 -4.79 -13.52
CA VAL A 304 7.19 -3.81 -12.87
C VAL A 304 8.51 -4.43 -12.38
N TYR A 305 8.55 -5.76 -12.32
CA TYR A 305 9.67 -6.54 -11.86
C TYR A 305 9.73 -7.90 -12.56
N SER A 306 10.94 -8.33 -12.96
CA SER A 306 11.17 -9.67 -13.49
C SER A 306 12.53 -10.23 -13.04
N ILE A 307 12.58 -11.55 -12.90
CA ILE A 307 13.80 -12.34 -12.71
C ILE A 307 13.92 -13.28 -13.92
N GLU A 308 15.05 -13.24 -14.58
CA GLU A 308 15.41 -14.14 -15.67
C GLU A 308 16.60 -14.98 -15.22
N GLU A 309 16.41 -16.29 -15.15
CA GLU A 309 17.45 -17.25 -14.76
C GLU A 309 18.04 -17.93 -15.99
N ASN A 310 19.35 -17.82 -16.15
CA ASN A 310 20.12 -18.56 -17.14
C ASN A 310 21.10 -19.49 -16.41
N LYS A 311 21.78 -20.41 -17.13
CA LYS A 311 22.72 -21.38 -16.54
C LYS A 311 23.74 -20.77 -15.58
N ASP A 312 24.35 -19.63 -15.96
CA ASP A 312 25.47 -19.01 -15.24
C ASP A 312 25.19 -17.57 -14.77
N SER A 313 23.96 -17.12 -14.93
CA SER A 313 23.60 -15.74 -14.58
C SER A 313 22.13 -15.59 -14.21
N ILE A 314 21.86 -14.63 -13.34
CA ILE A 314 20.52 -14.18 -13.01
C ILE A 314 20.44 -12.69 -13.32
N THR A 315 19.44 -12.31 -14.10
CA THR A 315 19.16 -10.91 -14.43
C THR A 315 17.87 -10.47 -13.76
N LEU A 316 17.98 -9.44 -12.93
CA LEU A 316 16.81 -8.80 -12.31
C LEU A 316 16.56 -7.48 -13.03
N ARG A 317 15.30 -7.20 -13.36
CA ARG A 317 14.86 -5.95 -13.98
C ARG A 317 13.76 -5.33 -13.14
N PHE A 318 13.93 -4.07 -12.79
CA PHE A 318 12.92 -3.27 -12.06
C PHE A 318 12.58 -2.06 -12.92
N LYS A 319 11.30 -1.84 -13.18
CA LYS A 319 10.86 -0.62 -13.85
C LYS A 319 10.83 0.53 -12.85
N ILE A 320 11.74 1.47 -12.98
CA ILE A 320 11.90 2.61 -12.09
C ILE A 320 11.89 3.93 -12.90
N PRO A 321 10.71 4.32 -13.43
CA PRO A 321 10.61 5.53 -14.23
C PRO A 321 11.08 6.75 -13.44
N PHE A 322 11.69 7.71 -14.13
CA PHE A 322 12.21 8.95 -13.54
C PHE A 322 13.45 8.81 -12.63
N ALA A 323 14.09 7.64 -12.62
CA ALA A 323 15.25 7.38 -11.76
C ALA A 323 16.62 7.77 -12.39
N ASN A 324 16.63 8.29 -13.60
CA ASN A 324 17.88 8.56 -14.36
C ASN A 324 18.88 9.48 -13.67
N ASN A 325 18.46 10.30 -12.71
CA ASN A 325 19.30 11.21 -11.94
C ASN A 325 19.43 10.76 -10.47
N SER A 326 19.08 9.53 -10.14
CA SER A 326 19.14 9.03 -8.77
C SER A 326 20.48 8.37 -8.51
N GLN A 327 21.10 8.66 -7.37
CA GLN A 327 22.19 7.85 -6.86
C GLN A 327 21.64 6.50 -6.42
N MET A 328 22.34 5.44 -6.77
CA MET A 328 21.90 4.07 -6.54
C MET A 328 23.01 3.29 -5.82
N ASP A 329 22.62 2.65 -4.73
CA ASP A 329 23.45 1.65 -4.05
C ASP A 329 22.75 0.30 -4.07
N ILE A 330 23.48 -0.75 -4.47
CA ILE A 330 22.93 -2.11 -4.55
C ILE A 330 23.87 -3.05 -3.82
N GLN A 331 23.35 -3.66 -2.78
CA GLN A 331 24.08 -4.60 -1.96
C GLN A 331 23.42 -5.98 -2.03
N LYS A 332 24.23 -7.03 -2.14
CA LYS A 332 23.78 -8.41 -2.01
C LYS A 332 24.24 -8.97 -0.68
N LYS A 333 23.30 -9.54 0.08
CA LYS A 333 23.55 -10.24 1.33
C LYS A 333 22.88 -11.60 1.27
N SER A 334 23.68 -12.68 1.14
CA SER A 334 23.17 -14.06 1.02
C SER A 334 22.12 -14.18 -0.11
N ASP A 335 20.87 -14.39 0.26
CA ASP A 335 19.71 -14.57 -0.61
C ASP A 335 18.89 -13.30 -0.80
N GLU A 336 19.44 -12.14 -0.41
CA GLU A 336 18.77 -10.84 -0.54
C GLU A 336 19.55 -9.86 -1.39
N LEU A 337 18.83 -9.09 -2.20
CA LEU A 337 19.31 -7.91 -2.91
C LEU A 337 18.67 -6.69 -2.27
N ILE A 338 19.49 -5.82 -1.69
CA ILE A 338 19.08 -4.54 -1.12
C ILE A 338 19.33 -3.47 -2.17
N ILE A 339 18.27 -2.81 -2.60
CA ILE A 339 18.31 -1.72 -3.59
C ILE A 339 18.00 -0.43 -2.85
N THR A 340 18.93 0.51 -2.88
CA THR A 340 18.75 1.85 -2.30
C THR A 340 18.86 2.88 -3.41
N LEU A 341 17.85 3.71 -3.56
CA LEU A 341 17.81 4.82 -4.51
C LEU A 341 17.75 6.14 -3.74
N GLU A 342 18.76 6.98 -3.91
CA GLU A 342 18.74 8.33 -3.38
C GLU A 342 18.09 9.26 -4.40
N HIS A 343 17.11 10.03 -3.97
CA HIS A 343 16.37 10.98 -4.78
C HIS A 343 16.31 12.32 -4.02
N ASP A 344 16.11 13.45 -4.73
CA ASP A 344 16.10 14.84 -4.22
C ASP A 344 15.43 15.08 -2.85
N ARG A 345 14.60 14.17 -2.35
CA ARG A 345 13.85 14.33 -1.09
C ARG A 345 13.85 13.10 -0.19
N GLY A 346 14.81 12.21 -0.34
CA GLY A 346 14.94 11.06 0.55
C GLY A 346 15.43 9.78 -0.14
N ILE A 347 15.56 8.76 0.66
CA ILE A 347 16.04 7.44 0.25
C ILE A 347 14.85 6.50 0.08
N LEU A 348 14.79 5.80 -1.04
CA LEU A 348 13.92 4.66 -1.26
C LEU A 348 14.74 3.39 -1.12
N ALA A 349 14.30 2.46 -0.31
CA ALA A 349 14.95 1.18 -0.14
C ALA A 349 13.97 0.02 -0.37
N ASN A 350 14.41 -1.02 -1.05
CA ASN A 350 13.68 -2.26 -1.23
C ASN A 350 14.61 -3.44 -1.02
N THR A 351 14.11 -4.49 -0.38
CA THR A 351 14.79 -5.77 -0.24
C THR A 351 14.06 -6.81 -1.10
N VAL A 352 14.81 -7.47 -1.96
CA VAL A 352 14.29 -8.49 -2.88
C VAL A 352 14.92 -9.84 -2.54
N THR A 353 14.10 -10.84 -2.24
CA THR A 353 14.57 -12.21 -2.05
C THR A 353 14.99 -12.78 -3.40
N LEU A 354 16.17 -13.32 -3.45
CA LEU A 354 16.76 -13.91 -4.64
C LEU A 354 16.46 -15.43 -4.71
N PRO A 355 16.42 -16.02 -5.92
CA PRO A 355 16.37 -17.46 -6.08
C PRO A 355 17.57 -18.16 -5.40
N PHE A 356 17.37 -19.40 -4.99
CA PHE A 356 18.42 -20.19 -4.32
C PHE A 356 19.74 -20.22 -5.11
N ALA A 357 19.66 -20.32 -6.44
CA ALA A 357 20.82 -20.31 -7.33
C ALA A 357 21.66 -19.02 -7.22
N ALA A 358 21.06 -17.91 -6.79
CA ALA A 358 21.76 -16.64 -6.65
C ALA A 358 22.62 -16.53 -5.37
N ILE A 359 22.48 -17.45 -4.41
CA ILE A 359 23.18 -17.36 -3.10
C ILE A 359 24.70 -17.22 -3.29
N THR A 360 25.28 -18.02 -4.17
CA THR A 360 26.73 -18.04 -4.45
C THR A 360 27.16 -17.00 -5.48
N MET A 361 26.22 -16.39 -6.21
CA MET A 361 26.53 -15.42 -7.26
C MET A 361 26.90 -14.06 -6.70
N LYS A 362 27.70 -13.30 -7.46
CA LYS A 362 28.09 -11.91 -7.15
C LYS A 362 27.45 -10.93 -8.14
N ILE A 363 27.25 -9.68 -7.72
CA ILE A 363 26.83 -8.63 -8.62
C ILE A 363 27.98 -8.29 -9.57
N VAL A 364 27.76 -8.47 -10.87
CA VAL A 364 28.73 -8.11 -11.91
C VAL A 364 28.38 -6.82 -12.61
N SER A 365 27.11 -6.43 -12.61
CA SER A 365 26.63 -5.18 -13.19
C SER A 365 25.35 -4.71 -12.52
N SER A 366 25.27 -3.41 -12.30
CA SER A 366 24.03 -2.74 -11.90
C SER A 366 23.96 -1.38 -12.60
N LYS A 367 22.92 -1.12 -13.37
CA LYS A 367 22.75 0.13 -14.11
C LYS A 367 21.29 0.43 -14.41
N ILE A 368 20.98 1.72 -14.56
CA ILE A 368 19.69 2.19 -15.03
C ILE A 368 19.77 2.42 -16.55
N VAL A 369 18.92 1.77 -17.30
CA VAL A 369 18.83 1.90 -18.75
C VAL A 369 17.36 1.98 -19.14
N ASN A 370 16.94 3.03 -19.84
CA ASN A 370 15.56 3.22 -20.32
C ASN A 370 14.52 3.02 -19.20
N ASP A 371 14.67 3.76 -18.10
CA ASP A 371 13.79 3.67 -16.91
C ASP A 371 13.74 2.28 -16.25
N GLN A 372 14.70 1.42 -16.52
CA GLN A 372 14.83 0.11 -15.87
C GLN A 372 16.17 0.00 -15.14
N LEU A 373 16.10 -0.39 -13.88
CA LEU A 373 17.25 -0.90 -13.16
C LEU A 373 17.50 -2.35 -13.59
N VAL A 374 18.65 -2.61 -14.15
CA VAL A 374 19.10 -3.96 -14.54
C VAL A 374 20.24 -4.37 -13.63
N VAL A 375 20.06 -5.45 -12.88
CA VAL A 375 21.08 -6.06 -12.01
C VAL A 375 21.40 -7.43 -12.54
N ILE A 376 22.69 -7.70 -12.77
CA ILE A 376 23.19 -8.99 -13.28
C ILE A 376 24.06 -9.64 -12.22
N LEU A 377 23.69 -10.87 -11.87
CA LEU A 377 24.44 -11.74 -10.96
C LEU A 377 25.09 -12.87 -11.77
N LYS A 378 26.33 -13.22 -11.44
CA LYS A 378 27.06 -14.37 -12.00
C LYS A 378 27.82 -15.09 -10.89
N GLN A 379 28.19 -16.36 -11.19
CA GLN A 379 29.10 -17.11 -10.33
C GLN A 379 30.49 -16.52 -10.24
#